data_43e38889017c22e7c75436cd23e720fa
#
_entry.id   43e38889017c22e7c75436cd23e720fa
#
_cell.length_a   1.000
_cell.length_b   1.000
_cell.length_c   1.000
_cell.angle_alpha   90.00
_cell.angle_beta   90.00
_cell.angle_gamma   90.00
#
_symmetry.space_group_name_H-M   'P 1'
#
loop_
_entity.id
_entity.type
_entity.pdbx_description
1 polymer ?
#
loop_
_entity_poly.entity_id
_entity_poly.type
_entity_poly.pdbx_seq_one_letter_code
_entity_poly.pdbx_strand_id
1 'polypeptide(L)'
;MRCRLGFILFCFLILLSSLQHPQTTIYIIGDSTAAEKKDPQNNPERGWGMMLQGCFSDNVLIRNFAVNGRSSKSFLDEGRWKNVLESLKPGDYVIIQFGHNDSKLDEARHTDPKTTFFRNLERYVLETRSKGAIPVLMSPVARRCFYKKMADSLIDDEKLRNVAYDEEKINSDTLIDTHGAYRHIAQDVAQKLNVFFVDANKISAQIEQKHGVLGSRNLHVWLKPGELSSIPKGRKDNTHYNVYGAFTMANAFADALGSKIKDLRPFVRHYDAVVSSQGHGNYLSLDSALAQMPKKGKYHILVLDGQWRLSKAKLNRNVKITWGRYAEQVD
;
A
#
# COMPACT_ATOMS: atom_id res chain seq x y z
N MET A 1 -37.30 -50.73 3.44
CA MET A 1 -37.00 -49.66 2.43
C MET A 1 -36.86 -48.25 3.02
N ARG A 2 -36.31 -48.08 4.22
CA ARG A 2 -36.20 -46.72 4.87
C ARG A 2 -34.77 -46.27 5.14
N CYS A 3 -33.71 -47.00 4.74
CA CYS A 3 -32.32 -46.70 5.07
C CYS A 3 -31.50 -46.04 3.91
N ARG A 4 -32.02 -45.92 2.70
CA ARG A 4 -31.25 -45.41 1.56
C ARG A 4 -31.38 -43.86 1.32
N LEU A 5 -32.40 -43.21 1.88
CA LEU A 5 -32.64 -41.79 1.67
C LEU A 5 -31.76 -40.91 2.59
N GLY A 6 -31.42 -41.37 3.78
CA GLY A 6 -30.59 -40.63 4.74
C GLY A 6 -29.13 -40.49 4.34
N PHE A 7 -28.58 -41.49 3.62
CA PHE A 7 -27.17 -41.47 3.22
C PHE A 7 -26.88 -40.54 2.07
N ILE A 8 -27.83 -40.34 1.16
CA ILE A 8 -27.69 -39.38 0.01
C ILE A 8 -27.76 -37.94 0.49
N LEU A 9 -28.61 -37.65 1.50
CA LEU A 9 -28.71 -36.29 2.05
C LEU A 9 -27.47 -35.88 2.84
N PHE A 10 -26.82 -36.81 3.53
CA PHE A 10 -25.57 -36.56 4.28
C PHE A 10 -24.37 -36.31 3.35
N CYS A 11 -24.28 -37.05 2.24
CA CYS A 11 -23.25 -36.82 1.21
C CYS A 11 -23.43 -35.47 0.49
N PHE A 12 -24.65 -34.95 0.31
CA PHE A 12 -24.91 -33.66 -0.32
C PHE A 12 -24.57 -32.49 0.60
N LEU A 13 -24.73 -32.61 1.91
CA LEU A 13 -24.33 -31.62 2.91
C LEU A 13 -22.81 -31.51 3.06
N ILE A 14 -22.08 -32.60 2.88
CA ILE A 14 -20.60 -32.56 2.91
C ILE A 14 -20.02 -31.92 1.64
N LEU A 15 -20.68 -32.02 0.49
CA LEU A 15 -20.26 -31.39 -0.76
C LEU A 15 -20.52 -29.87 -0.80
N LEU A 16 -21.48 -29.36 -0.02
CA LEU A 16 -21.75 -27.92 0.08
C LEU A 16 -20.81 -27.18 1.04
N SER A 17 -20.11 -27.89 1.94
CA SER A 17 -19.14 -27.26 2.85
C SER A 17 -17.74 -27.04 2.27
N SER A 18 -17.46 -27.46 1.03
CA SER A 18 -16.14 -27.47 0.44
C SER A 18 -15.88 -26.36 -0.60
N LEU A 19 -16.77 -25.38 -0.74
CA LEU A 19 -16.60 -24.26 -1.69
C LEU A 19 -16.19 -22.95 -1.00
N GLN A 20 -15.66 -22.98 0.22
CA GLN A 20 -14.88 -21.85 0.70
C GLN A 20 -13.54 -21.89 -0.01
N HIS A 21 -13.37 -21.05 -1.03
CA HIS A 21 -12.04 -20.76 -1.56
C HIS A 21 -11.11 -20.40 -0.39
N PRO A 22 -9.97 -21.11 -0.25
CA PRO A 22 -9.04 -20.80 0.82
C PRO A 22 -8.70 -19.31 0.72
N GLN A 23 -8.79 -18.60 1.85
CA GLN A 23 -8.47 -17.19 1.91
C GLN A 23 -7.00 -16.99 1.55
N THR A 24 -6.73 -16.23 0.50
CA THR A 24 -5.37 -15.83 0.12
C THR A 24 -4.91 -14.71 1.04
N THR A 25 -3.75 -14.85 1.67
CA THR A 25 -3.14 -13.77 2.46
C THR A 25 -1.99 -13.14 1.70
N ILE A 26 -1.95 -11.80 1.68
CA ILE A 26 -0.84 -11.01 1.16
C ILE A 26 -0.18 -10.30 2.35
N TYR A 27 1.05 -10.67 2.64
CA TYR A 27 1.92 -9.97 3.59
C TYR A 27 2.67 -8.86 2.87
N ILE A 28 2.82 -7.71 3.52
CA ILE A 28 3.63 -6.59 3.02
C ILE A 28 4.75 -6.34 4.01
N ILE A 29 6.00 -6.40 3.56
CA ILE A 29 7.16 -5.91 4.30
C ILE A 29 7.79 -4.75 3.54
N GLY A 30 8.21 -3.73 4.28
CA GLY A 30 8.71 -2.50 3.65
C GLY A 30 8.95 -1.38 4.65
N ASP A 31 9.05 -0.20 4.09
CA ASP A 31 9.34 1.05 4.81
C ASP A 31 8.11 1.93 5.05
N SER A 32 8.36 3.22 5.36
CA SER A 32 7.32 4.20 5.69
C SER A 32 6.33 4.48 4.58
N THR A 33 6.68 4.22 3.33
CA THR A 33 5.80 4.50 2.17
C THR A 33 4.65 3.49 2.08
N ALA A 34 4.84 2.28 2.64
CA ALA A 34 3.82 1.24 2.72
C ALA A 34 3.19 1.10 4.12
N ALA A 35 3.86 1.59 5.17
CA ALA A 35 3.53 1.31 6.57
C ALA A 35 2.18 1.84 7.05
N GLU A 36 1.63 1.16 8.07
CA GLU A 36 0.51 1.65 8.86
C GLU A 36 0.83 3.00 9.51
N LYS A 37 -0.16 3.88 9.57
CA LYS A 37 -0.07 5.17 10.25
C LYS A 37 -1.08 5.23 11.39
N LYS A 38 -0.56 5.54 12.59
CA LYS A 38 -1.40 5.72 13.78
C LYS A 38 -2.16 7.04 13.72
N ASP A 39 -3.25 7.11 14.48
CA ASP A 39 -4.08 8.31 14.63
C ASP A 39 -4.57 8.89 13.29
N PRO A 40 -5.38 8.13 12.54
CA PRO A 40 -5.82 8.56 11.21
C PRO A 40 -6.67 9.84 11.21
N GLN A 41 -7.19 10.27 12.36
CA GLN A 41 -7.93 11.53 12.49
C GLN A 41 -7.01 12.76 12.44
N ASN A 42 -5.82 12.67 13.03
CA ASN A 42 -4.89 13.80 13.17
C ASN A 42 -3.61 13.63 12.36
N ASN A 43 -3.35 12.43 11.83
CA ASN A 43 -2.20 12.16 10.98
C ASN A 43 -2.59 12.22 9.50
N PRO A 44 -2.03 13.14 8.71
CA PRO A 44 -2.32 13.24 7.29
C PRO A 44 -1.62 12.17 6.44
N GLU A 45 -0.60 11.50 7.00
CA GLU A 45 0.13 10.45 6.26
C GLU A 45 -0.69 9.16 6.14
N ARG A 46 -0.53 8.49 4.99
CA ARG A 46 -0.96 7.10 4.76
C ARG A 46 0.11 6.35 4.00
N GLY A 47 0.29 5.06 4.34
CA GLY A 47 1.06 4.16 3.50
C GLY A 47 0.17 3.54 2.42
N TRP A 48 0.73 3.29 1.23
CA TRP A 48 -0.03 2.60 0.18
C TRP A 48 -0.45 1.18 0.61
N GLY A 49 0.37 0.49 1.42
CA GLY A 49 0.06 -0.84 1.96
C GLY A 49 -1.11 -0.82 2.94
N MET A 50 -1.28 0.28 3.68
CA MET A 50 -2.41 0.51 4.57
C MET A 50 -3.74 0.57 3.81
N MET A 51 -3.73 1.09 2.57
CA MET A 51 -4.92 1.23 1.72
C MET A 51 -5.23 -0.01 0.88
N LEU A 52 -4.31 -0.98 0.80
CA LEU A 52 -4.37 -2.06 -0.19
C LEU A 52 -5.56 -3.00 0.03
N GLN A 53 -6.05 -3.18 1.27
CA GLN A 53 -7.23 -4.01 1.55
C GLN A 53 -8.46 -3.51 0.78
N GLY A 54 -8.62 -2.20 0.65
CA GLY A 54 -9.71 -1.58 -0.11
C GLY A 54 -9.69 -1.84 -1.61
N CYS A 55 -8.60 -2.39 -2.13
CA CYS A 55 -8.42 -2.71 -3.55
C CYS A 55 -8.64 -4.19 -3.88
N PHE A 56 -9.03 -5.01 -2.90
CA PHE A 56 -9.30 -6.44 -3.08
C PHE A 56 -10.66 -6.83 -2.48
N SER A 57 -11.22 -7.93 -2.99
CA SER A 57 -12.38 -8.56 -2.36
C SER A 57 -11.99 -9.27 -1.07
N ASP A 58 -12.97 -9.64 -0.24
CA ASP A 58 -12.77 -10.34 1.04
C ASP A 58 -12.11 -11.73 0.93
N ASN A 59 -11.95 -12.24 -0.29
CA ASN A 59 -11.16 -13.47 -0.54
C ASN A 59 -9.66 -13.26 -0.33
N VAL A 60 -9.20 -12.02 -0.32
CA VAL A 60 -7.80 -11.64 -0.05
C VAL A 60 -7.74 -10.91 1.28
N LEU A 61 -6.84 -11.33 2.16
CA LEU A 61 -6.51 -10.65 3.40
C LEU A 61 -5.15 -9.97 3.26
N ILE A 62 -5.10 -8.67 3.51
CA ILE A 62 -3.85 -7.91 3.57
C ILE A 62 -3.33 -7.87 5.00
N ARG A 63 -2.06 -8.25 5.18
CA ARG A 63 -1.32 -8.13 6.44
C ARG A 63 -0.10 -7.23 6.24
N ASN A 64 -0.21 -6.00 6.66
CA ASN A 64 0.83 -5.01 6.48
C ASN A 64 1.79 -4.99 7.67
N PHE A 65 3.02 -5.44 7.45
CA PHE A 65 4.13 -5.45 8.41
C PHE A 65 5.19 -4.40 8.10
N ALA A 66 4.97 -3.54 7.10
CA ALA A 66 5.88 -2.45 6.79
C ALA A 66 6.01 -1.47 7.98
N VAL A 67 7.21 -0.93 8.21
CA VAL A 67 7.50 -0.09 9.37
C VAL A 67 8.27 1.16 8.96
N ASN A 68 7.84 2.30 9.50
CA ASN A 68 8.47 3.60 9.27
C ASN A 68 10.00 3.55 9.52
N GLY A 69 10.76 4.09 8.56
CA GLY A 69 12.21 4.28 8.70
C GLY A 69 13.05 3.01 8.57
N ARG A 70 12.47 1.86 8.19
CA ARG A 70 13.23 0.60 8.08
C ARG A 70 13.79 0.43 6.68
N SER A 71 15.06 0.01 6.63
CA SER A 71 15.72 -0.51 5.46
C SER A 71 15.60 -2.03 5.39
N SER A 72 16.02 -2.65 4.29
CA SER A 72 16.09 -4.10 4.18
C SER A 72 16.98 -4.71 5.27
N LYS A 73 18.05 -3.99 5.68
CA LYS A 73 18.96 -4.38 6.75
C LYS A 73 18.30 -4.28 8.13
N SER A 74 17.83 -3.09 8.51
CA SER A 74 17.27 -2.87 9.84
C SER A 74 16.01 -3.69 10.12
N PHE A 75 15.22 -4.02 9.10
CA PHE A 75 14.07 -4.91 9.23
C PHE A 75 14.47 -6.35 9.59
N LEU A 76 15.63 -6.82 9.09
CA LEU A 76 16.24 -8.10 9.48
C LEU A 76 16.82 -8.04 10.89
N ASP A 77 17.67 -7.04 11.15
CA ASP A 77 18.46 -6.91 12.39
C ASP A 77 17.57 -6.75 13.63
N GLU A 78 16.41 -6.08 13.48
CA GLU A 78 15.42 -5.91 14.54
C GLU A 78 14.51 -7.14 14.74
N GLY A 79 14.75 -8.25 14.03
CA GLY A 79 13.95 -9.47 14.14
C GLY A 79 12.53 -9.36 13.56
N ARG A 80 12.17 -8.27 12.88
CA ARG A 80 10.82 -8.05 12.32
C ARG A 80 10.46 -9.08 11.26
N TRP A 81 11.44 -9.44 10.44
CA TRP A 81 11.25 -10.47 9.43
C TRP A 81 10.95 -11.84 10.03
N LYS A 82 11.59 -12.19 11.15
CA LYS A 82 11.35 -13.46 11.84
C LYS A 82 9.86 -13.61 12.19
N ASN A 83 9.22 -12.57 12.71
CA ASN A 83 7.80 -12.61 13.09
C ASN A 83 6.88 -12.84 11.88
N VAL A 84 7.23 -12.24 10.72
CA VAL A 84 6.49 -12.47 9.47
C VAL A 84 6.68 -13.90 9.00
N LEU A 85 7.94 -14.37 8.94
CA LEU A 85 8.32 -15.70 8.47
C LEU A 85 7.66 -16.84 9.27
N GLU A 86 7.50 -16.65 10.58
CA GLU A 86 6.82 -17.60 11.46
C GLU A 86 5.30 -17.66 11.19
N SER A 87 4.72 -16.61 10.64
CA SER A 87 3.28 -16.51 10.35
C SER A 87 2.90 -17.04 8.97
N LEU A 88 3.87 -17.23 8.07
CA LEU A 88 3.62 -17.60 6.67
C LEU A 88 3.11 -19.05 6.55
N LYS A 89 2.17 -19.22 5.62
CA LYS A 89 1.63 -20.51 5.22
C LYS A 89 1.87 -20.74 3.72
N PRO A 90 1.90 -22.00 3.27
CA PRO A 90 1.94 -22.32 1.85
C PRO A 90 0.82 -21.63 1.09
N GLY A 91 1.16 -20.98 -0.04
CA GLY A 91 0.22 -20.23 -0.87
C GLY A 91 0.01 -18.76 -0.48
N ASP A 92 0.53 -18.30 0.67
CA ASP A 92 0.56 -16.88 1.01
C ASP A 92 1.49 -16.11 0.07
N TYR A 93 1.19 -14.83 -0.16
CA TYR A 93 2.08 -13.92 -0.90
C TYR A 93 2.85 -13.02 0.05
N VAL A 94 4.09 -12.68 -0.29
CA VAL A 94 4.89 -11.69 0.45
C VAL A 94 5.36 -10.62 -0.52
N ILE A 95 4.81 -9.41 -0.40
CA ILE A 95 5.30 -8.23 -1.10
C ILE A 95 6.48 -7.65 -0.32
N ILE A 96 7.61 -7.49 -1.00
CA ILE A 96 8.88 -7.03 -0.45
C ILE A 96 9.26 -5.72 -1.13
N GLN A 97 9.19 -4.58 -0.41
CA GLN A 97 9.46 -3.25 -0.92
C GLN A 97 10.37 -2.45 0.01
N PHE A 98 11.64 -2.29 -0.36
CA PHE A 98 12.64 -1.50 0.35
C PHE A 98 13.45 -0.63 -0.63
N GLY A 99 14.31 0.25 -0.11
CA GLY A 99 15.23 1.08 -0.87
C GLY A 99 15.34 2.52 -0.36
N HIS A 100 14.27 3.11 0.18
CA HIS A 100 14.28 4.49 0.68
C HIS A 100 15.24 4.72 1.84
N ASN A 101 15.34 3.76 2.76
CA ASN A 101 16.21 3.87 3.93
C ASN A 101 17.54 3.15 3.75
N ASP A 102 17.62 2.26 2.79
CA ASP A 102 18.85 1.55 2.42
C ASP A 102 19.94 2.49 1.90
N SER A 103 19.55 3.59 1.25
CA SER A 103 20.44 4.63 0.76
C SER A 103 20.89 5.63 1.83
N LYS A 104 20.36 5.57 3.07
CA LYS A 104 20.79 6.43 4.17
C LYS A 104 22.20 6.06 4.61
N LEU A 105 23.01 7.05 5.03
CA LEU A 105 24.41 6.83 5.38
C LEU A 105 24.63 6.30 6.79
N ASP A 106 23.59 6.26 7.62
CA ASP A 106 23.71 5.72 8.98
C ASP A 106 23.86 4.19 8.95
N GLU A 107 24.75 3.69 9.79
CA GLU A 107 25.16 2.29 9.85
C GLU A 107 23.99 1.32 10.10
N ALA A 108 23.00 1.74 10.89
CA ALA A 108 21.86 0.90 11.23
C ALA A 108 20.99 0.57 10.02
N ARG A 109 20.93 1.46 9.01
CA ARG A 109 20.07 1.33 7.84
C ARG A 109 20.81 1.10 6.52
N HIS A 110 22.04 1.61 6.44
CA HIS A 110 22.79 1.62 5.19
C HIS A 110 23.03 0.22 4.63
N THR A 111 22.85 0.09 3.31
CA THR A 111 23.25 -1.07 2.53
C THR A 111 23.95 -0.61 1.25
N ASP A 112 24.85 -1.42 0.72
CA ASP A 112 25.37 -1.23 -0.62
C ASP A 112 24.42 -1.88 -1.63
N PRO A 113 24.04 -1.19 -2.74
CA PRO A 113 23.02 -1.69 -3.67
C PRO A 113 23.34 -3.07 -4.24
N LYS A 114 24.57 -3.25 -4.75
CA LYS A 114 24.96 -4.46 -5.49
C LYS A 114 25.41 -5.63 -4.62
N THR A 115 25.63 -5.40 -3.33
CA THR A 115 26.10 -6.42 -2.40
C THR A 115 25.10 -6.66 -1.28
N THR A 116 25.05 -5.84 -0.25
CA THR A 116 24.23 -6.09 0.95
C THR A 116 22.74 -5.92 0.69
N PHE A 117 22.30 -4.91 -0.07
CA PHE A 117 20.90 -4.76 -0.44
C PHE A 117 20.41 -5.92 -1.30
N PHE A 118 21.20 -6.29 -2.33
CA PHE A 118 20.90 -7.45 -3.18
C PHE A 118 20.74 -8.73 -2.34
N ARG A 119 21.70 -9.02 -1.45
CA ARG A 119 21.67 -10.20 -0.58
C ARG A 119 20.48 -10.21 0.38
N ASN A 120 20.10 -9.06 0.93
CA ASN A 120 18.94 -8.96 1.79
C ASN A 120 17.64 -9.30 1.04
N LEU A 121 17.46 -8.76 -0.17
CA LEU A 121 16.30 -9.09 -1.01
C LEU A 121 16.29 -10.56 -1.42
N GLU A 122 17.45 -11.11 -1.79
CA GLU A 122 17.61 -12.53 -2.10
C GLU A 122 17.22 -13.41 -0.89
N ARG A 123 17.69 -13.06 0.29
CA ARG A 123 17.35 -13.73 1.55
C ARG A 123 15.84 -13.75 1.81
N TYR A 124 15.16 -12.60 1.70
CA TYR A 124 13.70 -12.52 1.85
C TYR A 124 12.98 -13.45 0.87
N VAL A 125 13.41 -13.50 -0.37
CA VAL A 125 12.83 -14.38 -1.41
C VAL A 125 13.01 -15.84 -1.04
N LEU A 126 14.22 -16.27 -0.71
CA LEU A 126 14.54 -17.67 -0.44
C LEU A 126 13.85 -18.16 0.84
N GLU A 127 13.85 -17.35 1.89
CA GLU A 127 13.17 -17.69 3.15
C GLU A 127 11.63 -17.71 2.99
N THR A 128 11.05 -16.81 2.18
CA THR A 128 9.62 -16.87 1.81
C THR A 128 9.29 -18.19 1.14
N ARG A 129 10.08 -18.59 0.14
CA ARG A 129 9.90 -19.87 -0.57
C ARG A 129 10.04 -21.09 0.33
N SER A 130 10.93 -21.04 1.32
CA SER A 130 11.12 -22.14 2.27
C SER A 130 9.86 -22.45 3.10
N LYS A 131 8.94 -21.50 3.19
CA LYS A 131 7.61 -21.65 3.82
C LYS A 131 6.50 -22.06 2.83
N GLY A 132 6.83 -22.32 1.57
CA GLY A 132 5.84 -22.56 0.52
C GLY A 132 5.04 -21.31 0.12
N ALA A 133 5.45 -20.12 0.58
CA ALA A 133 4.86 -18.83 0.23
C ALA A 133 5.48 -18.27 -1.06
N ILE A 134 4.81 -17.30 -1.68
CA ILE A 134 5.11 -16.76 -2.99
C ILE A 134 5.67 -15.35 -2.83
N PRO A 135 6.98 -15.10 -3.07
CA PRO A 135 7.56 -13.78 -2.99
C PRO A 135 7.19 -12.92 -4.20
N VAL A 136 6.96 -11.63 -3.94
CA VAL A 136 6.72 -10.59 -4.94
C VAL A 136 7.64 -9.43 -4.63
N LEU A 137 8.63 -9.19 -5.47
CA LEU A 137 9.54 -8.05 -5.32
C LEU A 137 8.92 -6.80 -5.93
N MET A 138 9.07 -5.67 -5.24
CA MET A 138 8.70 -4.35 -5.73
C MET A 138 9.91 -3.41 -5.64
N SER A 139 10.13 -2.59 -6.68
CA SER A 139 11.07 -1.47 -6.60
C SER A 139 10.59 -0.42 -5.58
N PRO A 140 11.48 0.39 -4.97
CA PRO A 140 11.05 1.51 -4.13
C PRO A 140 10.18 2.46 -4.93
N VAL A 141 9.09 2.99 -4.35
CA VAL A 141 8.25 4.00 -5.01
C VAL A 141 9.06 5.25 -5.30
N ALA A 142 8.71 5.99 -6.36
CA ALA A 142 9.38 7.26 -6.66
C ALA A 142 9.16 8.28 -5.54
N ARG A 143 10.16 9.12 -5.30
CA ARG A 143 9.98 10.36 -4.56
C ARG A 143 9.59 11.46 -5.54
N ARG A 144 8.73 12.36 -5.13
CA ARG A 144 8.44 13.56 -5.90
C ARG A 144 9.68 14.44 -5.95
N CYS A 145 10.35 14.52 -7.10
CA CYS A 145 11.53 15.35 -7.31
C CYS A 145 11.51 15.95 -8.71
N PHE A 146 11.33 17.25 -8.81
CA PHE A 146 11.41 18.04 -10.04
C PHE A 146 12.62 19.01 -10.01
N TYR A 147 13.67 18.56 -9.33
CA TYR A 147 14.93 19.29 -9.23
C TYR A 147 16.09 18.43 -9.68
N LYS A 148 16.72 18.83 -10.79
CA LYS A 148 17.96 18.22 -11.28
C LYS A 148 19.12 18.83 -10.51
N LYS A 149 19.82 18.02 -9.72
CA LYS A 149 20.99 18.45 -8.95
C LYS A 149 22.07 18.97 -9.86
N MET A 150 22.70 20.04 -9.47
CA MET A 150 24.06 20.36 -9.91
C MET A 150 25.03 19.45 -9.11
N ALA A 151 26.15 19.09 -9.71
CA ALA A 151 27.02 17.96 -9.32
C ALA A 151 27.40 17.86 -7.82
N ASP A 152 27.33 18.94 -7.06
CA ASP A 152 27.87 19.04 -5.70
C ASP A 152 26.82 19.18 -4.57
N SER A 153 25.53 19.02 -4.83
CA SER A 153 24.51 19.20 -3.77
C SER A 153 23.90 17.87 -3.29
N LEU A 154 24.20 17.49 -2.05
CA LEU A 154 23.49 16.46 -1.32
C LEU A 154 22.17 17.06 -0.79
N ILE A 155 21.04 16.75 -1.41
CA ILE A 155 19.73 17.08 -0.83
C ILE A 155 19.26 15.86 -0.04
N ASP A 156 19.20 16.02 1.28
CA ASP A 156 18.60 15.04 2.18
C ASP A 156 17.10 15.34 2.31
N ASP A 157 16.26 14.32 2.08
CA ASP A 157 14.80 14.44 2.23
C ASP A 157 14.38 14.88 3.64
N GLU A 158 15.16 14.52 4.68
CA GLU A 158 14.90 14.97 6.04
C GLU A 158 15.10 16.48 6.20
N LYS A 159 16.03 17.07 5.45
CA LYS A 159 16.20 18.53 5.42
C LYS A 159 15.06 19.22 4.70
N LEU A 160 14.47 18.59 3.68
CA LEU A 160 13.31 19.16 2.97
C LEU A 160 12.06 19.26 3.87
N ARG A 161 11.91 18.36 4.86
CA ARG A 161 10.79 18.42 5.82
C ARG A 161 10.81 19.63 6.73
N ASN A 162 11.98 20.23 6.93
CA ASN A 162 12.18 21.39 7.81
C ASN A 162 12.28 22.71 7.04
N VAL A 163 12.16 22.70 5.73
CA VAL A 163 12.24 23.91 4.88
C VAL A 163 10.92 24.66 4.95
N ALA A 164 10.97 25.99 4.93
CA ALA A 164 9.80 26.84 4.85
C ALA A 164 8.96 26.50 3.60
N TYR A 165 7.63 26.60 3.70
CA TYR A 165 6.69 26.16 2.66
C TYR A 165 7.00 26.69 1.26
N ASP A 166 7.55 27.89 1.15
CA ASP A 166 7.77 28.61 -0.11
C ASP A 166 9.14 28.39 -0.78
N GLU A 167 10.01 27.52 -0.20
CA GLU A 167 11.40 27.34 -0.66
C GLU A 167 11.62 26.06 -1.50
N GLU A 168 10.58 25.52 -2.14
CA GLU A 168 10.78 24.36 -3.01
C GLU A 168 11.59 24.77 -4.23
N LYS A 169 12.72 24.08 -4.44
CA LYS A 169 13.53 24.23 -5.66
C LYS A 169 12.97 23.37 -6.78
N ILE A 170 12.63 23.99 -7.89
CA ILE A 170 12.16 23.36 -9.12
C ILE A 170 13.00 23.89 -10.27
N ASN A 171 13.60 23.00 -11.06
CA ASN A 171 14.31 23.33 -12.29
C ASN A 171 14.11 22.29 -13.42
N SER A 172 13.11 21.41 -13.25
CA SER A 172 12.75 20.38 -14.22
C SER A 172 11.24 20.18 -14.23
N ASP A 173 10.64 19.98 -15.39
CA ASP A 173 9.27 19.53 -15.60
C ASP A 173 9.17 18.01 -15.74
N THR A 174 10.32 17.34 -15.78
CA THR A 174 10.40 15.87 -15.76
C THR A 174 10.80 15.40 -14.37
N LEU A 175 10.11 14.39 -13.85
CA LEU A 175 10.42 13.77 -12.57
C LEU A 175 11.82 13.14 -12.61
N ILE A 176 12.62 13.44 -11.59
CA ILE A 176 14.00 12.96 -11.46
C ILE A 176 14.03 11.79 -10.47
N ASP A 177 14.59 10.66 -10.89
CA ASP A 177 14.82 9.54 -9.98
C ASP A 177 15.89 9.89 -8.93
N THR A 178 15.59 9.58 -7.67
CA THR A 178 16.48 9.85 -6.52
C THR A 178 16.99 8.58 -5.85
N HIS A 179 16.66 7.39 -6.39
CA HIS A 179 17.07 6.11 -5.79
C HIS A 179 18.36 5.56 -6.38
N GLY A 180 18.81 6.08 -7.54
CA GLY A 180 20.02 5.62 -8.19
C GLY A 180 20.03 4.10 -8.41
N ALA A 181 21.11 3.44 -8.00
CA ALA A 181 21.25 2.01 -8.21
C ALA A 181 20.20 1.16 -7.48
N TYR A 182 19.69 1.59 -6.32
CA TYR A 182 18.68 0.83 -5.55
C TYR A 182 17.39 0.56 -6.32
N ARG A 183 17.05 1.44 -7.26
CA ARG A 183 15.84 1.33 -8.08
C ARG A 183 15.76 0.00 -8.83
N HIS A 184 16.90 -0.52 -9.32
CA HIS A 184 16.94 -1.65 -10.24
C HIS A 184 17.18 -2.98 -9.53
N ILE A 185 17.74 -2.98 -8.32
CA ILE A 185 18.17 -4.21 -7.63
C ILE A 185 17.02 -5.20 -7.40
N ALA A 186 15.81 -4.71 -7.06
CA ALA A 186 14.66 -5.61 -6.89
C ALA A 186 14.32 -6.36 -8.20
N GLN A 187 14.47 -5.72 -9.35
CA GLN A 187 14.31 -6.36 -10.66
C GLN A 187 15.40 -7.37 -10.94
N ASP A 188 16.66 -7.03 -10.64
CA ASP A 188 17.81 -7.92 -10.86
C ASP A 188 17.67 -9.21 -10.02
N VAL A 189 17.28 -9.08 -8.75
CA VAL A 189 17.00 -10.25 -7.88
C VAL A 189 15.80 -11.04 -8.41
N ALA A 190 14.74 -10.37 -8.86
CA ALA A 190 13.57 -11.04 -9.41
C ALA A 190 13.90 -11.84 -10.66
N GLN A 191 14.71 -11.31 -11.54
CA GLN A 191 15.20 -12.02 -12.74
C GLN A 191 16.07 -13.21 -12.35
N LYS A 192 17.05 -13.01 -11.46
CA LYS A 192 17.95 -14.08 -11.00
C LYS A 192 17.21 -15.25 -10.38
N LEU A 193 16.20 -14.98 -9.58
CA LEU A 193 15.48 -15.99 -8.81
C LEU A 193 14.15 -16.42 -9.45
N ASN A 194 13.79 -15.86 -10.60
CA ASN A 194 12.52 -16.10 -11.30
C ASN A 194 11.32 -15.94 -10.36
N VAL A 195 11.13 -14.72 -9.81
CA VAL A 195 9.99 -14.33 -8.96
C VAL A 195 9.20 -13.20 -9.60
N PHE A 196 7.97 -13.00 -9.13
CA PHE A 196 7.14 -11.89 -9.57
C PHE A 196 7.81 -10.56 -9.23
N PHE A 197 7.74 -9.62 -10.19
CA PHE A 197 8.24 -8.27 -10.02
C PHE A 197 7.21 -7.23 -10.45
N VAL A 198 6.99 -6.23 -9.58
CA VAL A 198 6.20 -5.03 -9.87
C VAL A 198 7.11 -3.81 -9.82
N ASP A 199 7.23 -3.09 -10.92
CA ASP A 199 8.00 -1.83 -10.97
C ASP A 199 7.21 -0.69 -10.34
N ALA A 200 7.16 -0.67 -9.02
CA ALA A 200 6.45 0.37 -8.26
C ALA A 200 7.06 1.76 -8.48
N ASN A 201 8.37 1.85 -8.72
CA ASN A 201 9.03 3.10 -9.07
C ASN A 201 8.47 3.69 -10.36
N LYS A 202 8.43 2.88 -11.42
CA LYS A 202 7.91 3.31 -12.72
C LYS A 202 6.44 3.72 -12.62
N ILE A 203 5.61 2.93 -11.93
CA ILE A 203 4.18 3.19 -11.77
C ILE A 203 3.96 4.52 -11.02
N SER A 204 4.61 4.70 -9.87
CA SER A 204 4.47 5.92 -9.08
C SER A 204 5.05 7.13 -9.80
N ALA A 205 6.21 7.00 -10.47
CA ALA A 205 6.78 8.07 -11.28
C ALA A 205 5.85 8.54 -12.41
N GLN A 206 5.16 7.62 -13.07
CA GLN A 206 4.17 7.94 -14.10
C GLN A 206 2.96 8.68 -13.53
N ILE A 207 2.50 8.30 -12.34
CA ILE A 207 1.41 8.98 -11.64
C ILE A 207 1.84 10.40 -11.24
N GLU A 208 3.03 10.54 -10.63
CA GLU A 208 3.61 11.84 -10.29
C GLU A 208 3.73 12.77 -11.51
N GLN A 209 4.31 12.24 -12.59
CA GLN A 209 4.51 12.98 -13.83
C GLN A 209 3.17 13.41 -14.46
N LYS A 210 2.15 12.56 -14.43
CA LYS A 210 0.81 12.86 -14.93
C LYS A 210 0.13 14.02 -14.17
N HIS A 211 0.37 14.11 -12.86
CA HIS A 211 -0.12 15.22 -12.04
C HIS A 211 0.67 16.53 -12.29
N GLY A 212 1.86 16.42 -12.87
CA GLY A 212 2.75 17.55 -13.16
C GLY A 212 3.42 18.11 -11.92
N VAL A 213 4.28 19.09 -12.14
CA VAL A 213 5.18 19.64 -11.12
C VAL A 213 4.45 20.12 -9.86
N LEU A 214 3.42 20.92 -10.01
CA LEU A 214 2.66 21.45 -8.86
C LEU A 214 1.54 20.52 -8.41
N GLY A 215 0.85 19.89 -9.36
CA GLY A 215 -0.28 19.02 -9.05
C GLY A 215 0.11 17.76 -8.29
N SER A 216 1.32 17.25 -8.47
CA SER A 216 1.83 16.08 -7.74
C SER A 216 2.01 16.32 -6.23
N ARG A 217 2.08 17.59 -5.76
CA ARG A 217 2.02 17.92 -4.33
C ARG A 217 0.77 17.34 -3.67
N ASN A 218 -0.35 17.26 -4.42
CA ASN A 218 -1.62 16.71 -3.91
C ASN A 218 -1.58 15.21 -3.60
N LEU A 219 -0.55 14.49 -4.04
CA LEU A 219 -0.32 13.09 -3.67
C LEU A 219 0.40 12.95 -2.33
N HIS A 220 1.04 13.99 -1.85
CA HIS A 220 1.94 13.99 -0.71
C HIS A 220 1.43 14.84 0.46
N VAL A 221 2.16 14.76 1.60
CA VAL A 221 1.85 15.58 2.77
C VAL A 221 2.42 16.98 2.57
N TRP A 222 1.69 17.80 1.82
CA TRP A 222 1.98 19.21 1.59
C TRP A 222 0.93 20.06 2.31
N LEU A 223 1.32 20.66 3.44
CA LEU A 223 0.45 21.42 4.33
C LEU A 223 1.04 22.83 4.52
N LYS A 224 0.19 23.83 4.41
CA LYS A 224 0.55 25.21 4.76
C LYS A 224 0.61 25.37 6.29
N PRO A 225 1.37 26.35 6.78
CA PRO A 225 1.30 26.73 8.19
C PRO A 225 -0.15 27.01 8.63
N GLY A 226 -0.55 26.43 9.76
CA GLY A 226 -1.90 26.58 10.32
C GLY A 226 -2.99 25.71 9.70
N GLU A 227 -2.73 24.96 8.65
CA GLU A 227 -3.71 24.12 7.96
C GLU A 227 -4.11 22.89 8.78
N LEU A 228 -3.19 22.35 9.57
CA LEU A 228 -3.43 21.24 10.47
C LEU A 228 -2.85 21.53 11.86
N SER A 229 -3.67 21.44 12.90
CA SER A 229 -3.27 21.77 14.28
C SER A 229 -2.13 20.89 14.81
N SER A 230 -2.06 19.62 14.41
CA SER A 230 -0.97 18.71 14.76
C SER A 230 0.36 19.03 14.04
N ILE A 231 0.32 19.86 12.98
CA ILE A 231 1.50 20.30 12.22
C ILE A 231 1.43 21.82 11.98
N PRO A 232 1.52 22.63 13.03
CA PRO A 232 1.23 24.07 12.95
C PRO A 232 2.17 24.86 12.04
N LYS A 233 3.39 24.37 11.82
CA LYS A 233 4.37 24.97 10.91
C LYS A 233 4.21 24.56 9.45
N GLY A 234 3.21 23.73 9.15
CA GLY A 234 3.08 23.11 7.83
C GLY A 234 4.15 22.03 7.57
N ARG A 235 4.09 21.40 6.41
CA ARG A 235 5.03 20.36 5.99
C ARG A 235 5.17 20.37 4.48
N LYS A 236 6.37 20.17 3.97
CA LYS A 236 6.67 19.80 2.58
C LYS A 236 7.30 18.43 2.56
N ASP A 237 6.53 17.42 2.27
CA ASP A 237 7.01 16.04 2.22
C ASP A 237 6.88 15.52 0.80
N ASN A 238 7.99 15.22 0.16
CA ASN A 238 8.06 14.70 -1.21
C ASN A 238 8.19 13.16 -1.26
N THR A 239 8.07 12.49 -0.10
CA THR A 239 8.22 11.04 0.01
C THR A 239 6.95 10.38 0.49
N HIS A 240 6.33 10.91 1.56
CA HIS A 240 5.18 10.28 2.18
C HIS A 240 3.88 10.76 1.54
N TYR A 241 3.01 9.81 1.26
CA TYR A 241 1.69 10.05 0.69
C TYR A 241 0.73 10.57 1.74
N ASN A 242 -0.17 11.45 1.32
CA ASN A 242 -1.41 11.73 2.03
C ASN A 242 -2.49 10.66 1.68
N VAL A 243 -3.72 10.86 2.18
CA VAL A 243 -4.85 9.94 1.94
C VAL A 243 -5.09 9.70 0.45
N TYR A 244 -5.15 10.76 -0.35
CA TYR A 244 -5.39 10.68 -1.79
C TYR A 244 -4.25 9.96 -2.52
N GLY A 245 -3.00 10.32 -2.22
CA GLY A 245 -1.83 9.70 -2.84
C GLY A 245 -1.71 8.22 -2.50
N ALA A 246 -1.87 7.85 -1.23
CA ALA A 246 -1.80 6.46 -0.81
C ALA A 246 -2.91 5.59 -1.44
N PHE A 247 -4.13 6.12 -1.53
CA PHE A 247 -5.25 5.44 -2.19
C PHE A 247 -5.01 5.27 -3.69
N THR A 248 -4.49 6.32 -4.35
CA THR A 248 -4.13 6.27 -5.78
C THR A 248 -3.05 5.22 -6.05
N MET A 249 -1.98 5.18 -5.22
CA MET A 249 -0.90 4.21 -5.37
C MET A 249 -1.37 2.78 -5.07
N ALA A 250 -2.19 2.58 -4.04
CA ALA A 250 -2.73 1.26 -3.70
C ALA A 250 -3.55 0.66 -4.85
N ASN A 251 -4.42 1.45 -5.49
CA ASN A 251 -5.19 1.01 -6.66
C ASN A 251 -4.25 0.63 -7.83
N ALA A 252 -3.27 1.47 -8.15
CA ALA A 252 -2.33 1.20 -9.24
C ALA A 252 -1.48 -0.06 -8.98
N PHE A 253 -1.08 -0.29 -7.72
CA PHE A 253 -0.32 -1.49 -7.36
C PHE A 253 -1.20 -2.74 -7.33
N ALA A 254 -2.46 -2.66 -6.90
CA ALA A 254 -3.41 -3.76 -7.01
C ALA A 254 -3.62 -4.20 -8.47
N ASP A 255 -3.77 -3.24 -9.38
CA ASP A 255 -3.86 -3.50 -10.83
C ASP A 255 -2.61 -4.19 -11.36
N ALA A 256 -1.43 -3.69 -10.97
CA ALA A 256 -0.15 -4.28 -11.37
C ALA A 256 0.01 -5.71 -10.83
N LEU A 257 -0.37 -5.96 -9.57
CA LEU A 257 -0.39 -7.29 -8.96
C LEU A 257 -1.33 -8.23 -9.72
N GLY A 258 -2.57 -7.83 -9.97
CA GLY A 258 -3.54 -8.61 -10.74
C GLY A 258 -3.13 -8.85 -12.20
N SER A 259 -2.40 -7.90 -12.80
CA SER A 259 -1.83 -8.06 -14.14
C SER A 259 -0.71 -9.12 -14.18
N LYS A 260 0.15 -9.15 -13.16
CA LYS A 260 1.30 -10.06 -13.08
C LYS A 260 0.96 -11.43 -12.51
N ILE A 261 0.02 -11.51 -11.57
CA ILE A 261 -0.32 -12.70 -10.82
C ILE A 261 -1.76 -13.09 -11.16
N LYS A 262 -1.91 -14.11 -12.02
CA LYS A 262 -3.23 -14.53 -12.54
C LYS A 262 -4.21 -14.89 -11.44
N ASP A 263 -3.72 -15.50 -10.36
CA ASP A 263 -4.54 -15.97 -9.23
C ASP A 263 -5.09 -14.80 -8.38
N LEU A 264 -4.43 -13.63 -8.38
CA LEU A 264 -4.92 -12.44 -7.69
C LEU A 264 -5.88 -11.60 -8.55
N ARG A 265 -5.80 -11.71 -9.88
CA ARG A 265 -6.60 -10.92 -10.82
C ARG A 265 -8.11 -10.95 -10.54
N PRO A 266 -8.76 -12.10 -10.27
CA PRO A 266 -10.20 -12.17 -10.02
C PRO A 266 -10.65 -11.41 -8.78
N PHE A 267 -9.72 -11.07 -7.89
CA PHE A 267 -10.01 -10.46 -6.60
C PHE A 267 -9.75 -8.95 -6.55
N VAL A 268 -9.09 -8.38 -7.56
CA VAL A 268 -8.88 -6.92 -7.65
C VAL A 268 -10.23 -6.22 -7.80
N ARG A 269 -10.43 -5.15 -7.05
CA ARG A 269 -11.65 -4.34 -7.02
C ARG A 269 -11.32 -2.86 -7.06
N HIS A 270 -12.25 -2.09 -7.63
CA HIS A 270 -12.21 -0.64 -7.64
C HIS A 270 -13.48 -0.09 -7.01
N TYR A 271 -13.32 0.86 -6.12
CA TYR A 271 -14.40 1.57 -5.45
C TYR A 271 -14.17 3.06 -5.59
N ASP A 272 -15.26 3.83 -5.72
CA ASP A 272 -15.19 5.29 -5.75
C ASP A 272 -14.82 5.85 -4.38
N ALA A 273 -15.22 5.15 -3.32
CA ALA A 273 -14.85 5.44 -1.95
C ALA A 273 -14.66 4.14 -1.16
N VAL A 274 -13.68 4.17 -0.26
CA VAL A 274 -13.44 3.13 0.74
C VAL A 274 -13.50 3.78 2.12
N VAL A 275 -14.41 3.30 2.96
CA VAL A 275 -14.63 3.82 4.31
C VAL A 275 -13.98 2.89 5.33
N SER A 276 -13.16 3.45 6.20
CA SER A 276 -12.55 2.73 7.32
C SER A 276 -12.29 3.67 8.48
N SER A 277 -12.83 3.36 9.64
CA SER A 277 -12.58 4.12 10.88
C SER A 277 -11.12 4.03 11.33
N GLN A 278 -10.40 3.00 10.88
CA GLN A 278 -8.99 2.76 11.15
C GLN A 278 -8.04 3.43 10.15
N GLY A 279 -8.60 4.12 9.12
CA GLY A 279 -7.82 4.82 8.11
C GLY A 279 -7.30 3.94 6.97
N HIS A 280 -7.82 2.73 6.80
CA HIS A 280 -7.51 1.81 5.69
C HIS A 280 -8.30 2.16 4.40
N GLY A 281 -8.97 3.30 4.38
CA GLY A 281 -9.72 3.84 3.25
C GLY A 281 -9.49 5.33 3.07
N ASN A 282 -10.02 5.87 1.98
CA ASN A 282 -9.91 7.29 1.69
C ASN A 282 -10.95 8.15 2.45
N TYR A 283 -11.85 7.53 3.21
CA TYR A 283 -12.79 8.19 4.12
C TYR A 283 -12.80 7.52 5.48
N LEU A 284 -12.86 8.35 6.53
CA LEU A 284 -12.92 7.86 7.92
C LEU A 284 -14.35 7.60 8.40
N SER A 285 -15.37 8.08 7.67
CA SER A 285 -16.77 7.83 7.98
C SER A 285 -17.62 7.69 6.72
N LEU A 286 -18.71 6.93 6.84
CA LEU A 286 -19.66 6.75 5.74
C LEU A 286 -20.37 8.07 5.41
N ASP A 287 -20.65 8.89 6.42
CA ASP A 287 -21.28 10.21 6.23
C ASP A 287 -20.38 11.15 5.41
N SER A 288 -19.06 11.16 5.67
CA SER A 288 -18.12 11.99 4.91
C SER A 288 -18.00 11.50 3.46
N ALA A 289 -18.00 10.19 3.25
CA ALA A 289 -18.00 9.63 1.89
C ALA A 289 -19.25 10.01 1.11
N LEU A 290 -20.44 9.82 1.72
CA LEU A 290 -21.72 10.16 1.07
C LEU A 290 -21.87 11.67 0.80
N ALA A 291 -21.36 12.54 1.69
CA ALA A 291 -21.42 13.98 1.52
C ALA A 291 -20.59 14.49 0.34
N GLN A 292 -19.50 13.80 0.02
CA GLN A 292 -18.59 14.17 -1.08
C GLN A 292 -18.93 13.51 -2.41
N MET A 293 -19.84 12.53 -2.44
CA MET A 293 -20.28 11.94 -3.71
C MET A 293 -21.06 12.96 -4.54
N PRO A 294 -20.74 13.15 -5.82
CA PRO A 294 -21.49 14.03 -6.70
C PRO A 294 -22.96 13.62 -6.78
N LYS A 295 -23.86 14.59 -6.93
CA LYS A 295 -25.30 14.34 -7.04
C LYS A 295 -25.72 13.53 -8.26
N LYS A 296 -24.87 13.50 -9.31
CA LYS A 296 -25.10 12.77 -10.56
C LYS A 296 -24.02 11.69 -10.72
N GLY A 297 -24.40 10.52 -11.18
CA GLY A 297 -23.52 9.38 -11.42
C GLY A 297 -23.95 8.14 -10.64
N LYS A 298 -23.25 7.03 -10.89
CA LYS A 298 -23.36 5.79 -10.10
C LYS A 298 -22.07 5.62 -9.34
N TYR A 299 -22.17 5.40 -8.03
CA TYR A 299 -21.02 5.29 -7.15
C TYR A 299 -21.04 3.97 -6.39
N HIS A 300 -19.88 3.39 -6.20
CA HIS A 300 -19.69 2.18 -5.44
C HIS A 300 -18.79 2.45 -4.23
N ILE A 301 -19.35 2.35 -3.04
CA ILE A 301 -18.65 2.54 -1.77
C ILE A 301 -18.40 1.18 -1.13
N LEU A 302 -17.16 0.94 -0.72
CA LEU A 302 -16.81 -0.16 0.18
C LEU A 302 -16.72 0.38 1.61
N VAL A 303 -17.36 -0.29 2.55
CA VAL A 303 -17.19 -0.07 3.99
C VAL A 303 -16.36 -1.24 4.53
N LEU A 304 -15.10 -0.99 4.92
CA LEU A 304 -14.17 -2.03 5.33
C LEU A 304 -14.36 -2.48 6.77
N ASP A 305 -14.63 -1.55 7.67
CA ASP A 305 -14.69 -1.80 9.10
C ASP A 305 -15.66 -0.83 9.80
N GLY A 306 -15.95 -1.12 11.07
CA GLY A 306 -16.75 -0.28 11.94
C GLY A 306 -18.26 -0.56 11.89
N GLN A 307 -18.99 0.09 12.81
CA GLN A 307 -20.45 0.04 12.89
C GLN A 307 -21.03 1.35 12.39
N TRP A 308 -21.93 1.28 11.41
CA TRP A 308 -22.43 2.47 10.73
C TRP A 308 -23.94 2.47 10.62
N ARG A 309 -24.56 3.61 10.97
CA ARG A 309 -25.97 3.85 10.73
C ARG A 309 -26.20 4.43 9.35
N LEU A 310 -27.10 3.81 8.61
CA LEU A 310 -27.59 4.30 7.33
C LEU A 310 -28.96 4.93 7.53
N SER A 311 -29.05 6.26 7.56
CA SER A 311 -30.35 6.90 7.46
C SER A 311 -30.87 6.77 6.02
N LYS A 312 -32.08 6.26 5.84
CA LYS A 312 -32.74 6.12 4.52
C LYS A 312 -32.79 7.44 3.73
N ALA A 313 -32.76 8.58 4.42
CA ALA A 313 -32.74 9.91 3.80
C ALA A 313 -31.40 10.28 3.13
N LYS A 314 -30.29 9.63 3.53
CA LYS A 314 -28.96 9.86 2.95
C LYS A 314 -28.62 8.93 1.79
N LEU A 315 -29.39 7.86 1.59
CA LEU A 315 -29.20 6.95 0.48
C LEU A 315 -29.70 7.60 -0.82
N ASN A 316 -28.78 8.18 -1.57
CA ASN A 316 -29.05 8.50 -2.96
C ASN A 316 -29.19 7.16 -3.73
N ARG A 317 -30.25 7.02 -4.56
CA ARG A 317 -30.52 5.80 -5.37
C ARG A 317 -29.38 5.37 -6.30
N ASN A 318 -28.38 6.23 -6.47
CA ASN A 318 -27.22 5.99 -7.34
C ASN A 318 -25.98 5.48 -6.59
N VAL A 319 -26.06 5.20 -5.30
CA VAL A 319 -24.94 4.69 -4.48
C VAL A 319 -25.18 3.24 -4.14
N LYS A 320 -24.24 2.38 -4.56
CA LYS A 320 -24.13 0.98 -4.13
C LYS A 320 -23.15 0.93 -2.95
N ILE A 321 -23.53 0.30 -1.85
CA ILE A 321 -22.67 0.06 -0.70
C ILE A 321 -22.35 -1.43 -0.63
N THR A 322 -21.08 -1.76 -0.52
CA THR A 322 -20.59 -3.11 -0.19
C THR A 322 -20.05 -3.07 1.23
N TRP A 323 -20.46 -4.01 2.04
CA TRP A 323 -19.99 -4.22 3.40
C TRP A 323 -18.89 -5.26 3.39
N GLY A 324 -17.71 -4.87 3.85
CA GLY A 324 -16.58 -5.75 4.02
C GLY A 324 -16.73 -6.60 5.29
N ARG A 325 -15.83 -7.53 5.45
CA ARG A 325 -15.84 -8.54 6.52
C ARG A 325 -15.95 -7.99 7.94
N TYR A 326 -15.36 -6.81 8.19
CA TYR A 326 -15.28 -6.19 9.52
C TYR A 326 -16.22 -5.00 9.67
N ALA A 327 -17.14 -4.84 8.73
CA ALA A 327 -18.11 -3.76 8.72
C ALA A 327 -19.50 -4.29 9.09
N GLU A 328 -20.22 -3.52 9.88
CA GLU A 328 -21.58 -3.84 10.34
C GLU A 328 -22.51 -2.64 10.14
N GLN A 329 -23.65 -2.90 9.52
CA GLN A 329 -24.75 -1.95 9.51
C GLN A 329 -25.53 -2.10 10.80
N VAL A 330 -25.66 -1.00 11.55
CA VAL A 330 -26.50 -0.94 12.76
C VAL A 330 -27.74 -0.07 12.50
N ASP A 331 -28.85 -0.38 13.18
CA ASP A 331 -30.14 0.28 13.03
C ASP A 331 -30.16 1.72 13.60
#